data_dd8c26bb5c10be1e047cb1f8005d1c4f
#
_entry.id   dd8c26bb5c10be1e047cb1f8005d1c4f
#
_cell.length_a   1.000
_cell.length_b   1.000
_cell.length_c   1.000
_cell.angle_alpha   90.00
_cell.angle_beta   90.00
_cell.angle_gamma   90.00
#
_symmetry.space_group_name_H-M   'P 1'
#
loop_
_entity.id
_entity.type
_entity.pdbx_description
1 polymer ?
#
loop_
_entity_poly.entity_id
_entity_poly.type
_entity_poly.pdbx_seq_one_letter_code
_entity_poly.pdbx_strand_id
1 'polypeptide(L)'
;FAYTHSKSRSYSDGIGDQVTSAYKTNTYSVNGINEHELGYGTYVAPDRILATIGYKKEYGKHFATSVSLLYEGMQMGYSGSWGYSRYSYTFSSNVVGDAGANSLLYIPATREELDSWKFSDAASYPAKEQRDDFWNYINQDKYLKNRKGKYAERGGAVMPWHHQVDFKLNQDFYLNVGGKRNLLQVGVDIKNLPNLLNNSWGLYKQVINSSLLQYKNGEFTMNKNAGETLTSTYRDFQSFKSTYSVQFSVRYIFN
;
A
#
# COMPACT_ATOMS: atom_id res chain seq x y z
N PHE A 1 5.72 13.99 -18.62
CA PHE A 1 4.73 13.99 -17.54
C PHE A 1 3.51 13.20 -17.97
N ALA A 2 3.06 12.28 -17.13
CA ALA A 2 1.82 11.53 -17.31
C ALA A 2 1.08 11.44 -15.96
N TYR A 3 -0.22 11.62 -16.00
CA TYR A 3 -1.13 11.36 -14.90
C TYR A 3 -2.13 10.28 -15.33
N THR A 4 -2.33 9.32 -14.48
CA THR A 4 -3.30 8.24 -14.70
C THR A 4 -4.28 8.20 -13.54
N HIS A 5 -5.57 8.24 -13.85
CA HIS A 5 -6.65 7.94 -12.92
C HIS A 5 -7.30 6.62 -13.32
N SER A 6 -7.45 5.70 -12.35
CA SER A 6 -7.99 4.37 -12.58
C SER A 6 -9.06 4.01 -11.57
N LYS A 7 -10.15 3.42 -12.06
CA LYS A 7 -11.23 2.91 -11.23
C LYS A 7 -11.63 1.53 -11.75
N SER A 8 -11.50 0.53 -10.92
CA SER A 8 -11.93 -0.84 -11.21
C SER A 8 -12.80 -1.35 -10.08
N ARG A 9 -13.87 -2.02 -10.42
CA ARG A 9 -14.75 -2.70 -9.48
C ARG A 9 -14.96 -4.15 -9.90
N SER A 10 -15.01 -5.03 -8.93
CA SER A 10 -15.22 -6.46 -9.13
C SER A 10 -15.94 -7.04 -7.91
N TYR A 11 -16.46 -8.25 -8.05
CA TYR A 11 -17.07 -8.98 -6.93
C TYR A 11 -16.03 -9.73 -6.08
N SER A 12 -14.82 -9.93 -6.58
CA SER A 12 -13.72 -10.59 -5.88
C SER A 12 -12.39 -9.99 -6.30
N ASP A 13 -11.40 -10.02 -5.41
CA ASP A 13 -10.05 -9.49 -5.65
C ASP A 13 -9.10 -10.51 -6.29
N GLY A 14 -9.55 -11.67 -6.57
CA GLY A 14 -8.70 -12.66 -7.19
C GLY A 14 -9.19 -14.07 -6.99
N ILE A 15 -8.49 -14.94 -7.66
CA ILE A 15 -8.76 -16.35 -7.72
C ILE A 15 -7.61 -17.03 -7.01
N GLY A 16 -7.91 -17.85 -6.01
CA GLY A 16 -6.97 -18.83 -5.51
C GLY A 16 -7.00 -20.07 -6.40
N ASP A 17 -5.98 -20.86 -6.32
CA ASP A 17 -5.88 -22.19 -6.93
C ASP A 17 -6.82 -23.22 -6.27
N GLN A 18 -7.41 -22.84 -5.13
CA GLN A 18 -8.35 -23.65 -4.38
C GLN A 18 -9.71 -22.97 -4.31
N VAL A 19 -10.79 -23.76 -4.37
CA VAL A 19 -12.17 -23.28 -4.24
C VAL A 19 -12.38 -22.50 -2.94
N THR A 20 -11.80 -22.95 -1.83
CA THR A 20 -11.86 -22.25 -0.54
C THR A 20 -11.27 -20.85 -0.62
N SER A 21 -10.13 -20.68 -1.29
CA SER A 21 -9.48 -19.38 -1.46
C SER A 21 -10.32 -18.45 -2.35
N ALA A 22 -10.84 -18.98 -3.45
CA ALA A 22 -11.63 -18.18 -4.39
C ALA A 22 -12.98 -17.76 -3.83
N TYR A 23 -13.65 -18.65 -3.10
CA TYR A 23 -15.02 -18.47 -2.64
C TYR A 23 -15.12 -17.87 -1.24
N LYS A 24 -14.25 -18.27 -0.31
CA LYS A 24 -14.38 -17.99 1.12
C LYS A 24 -13.43 -16.93 1.64
N THR A 25 -12.15 -17.00 1.29
CA THR A 25 -11.13 -16.13 1.89
C THR A 25 -10.93 -14.80 1.17
N ASN A 26 -11.29 -14.71 -0.10
CA ASN A 26 -11.14 -13.49 -0.92
C ASN A 26 -12.46 -12.74 -1.13
N THR A 27 -13.53 -13.15 -0.46
CA THR A 27 -14.84 -12.51 -0.54
C THR A 27 -15.11 -11.73 0.72
N TYR A 28 -15.23 -10.42 0.58
CA TYR A 28 -15.60 -9.52 1.66
C TYR A 28 -17.06 -9.10 1.48
N SER A 29 -17.87 -9.25 2.53
CA SER A 29 -19.31 -9.00 2.48
C SER A 29 -19.85 -8.48 3.81
N VAL A 30 -21.07 -7.94 3.76
CA VAL A 30 -21.82 -7.56 4.96
C VAL A 30 -22.60 -8.75 5.51
N ASN A 31 -23.32 -9.48 4.63
CA ASN A 31 -24.32 -10.48 5.01
C ASN A 31 -23.81 -11.93 4.83
N GLY A 32 -22.52 -12.12 4.55
CA GLY A 32 -21.89 -13.43 4.40
C GLY A 32 -21.44 -13.74 2.97
N ILE A 33 -20.74 -14.86 2.84
CA ILE A 33 -20.01 -15.23 1.62
C ILE A 33 -20.90 -15.52 0.38
N ASN A 34 -22.18 -15.75 0.58
CA ASN A 34 -23.13 -15.99 -0.51
C ASN A 34 -23.70 -14.69 -1.10
N GLU A 35 -23.44 -13.56 -0.47
CA GLU A 35 -23.94 -12.26 -0.91
C GLU A 35 -22.75 -11.35 -1.29
N HIS A 36 -22.40 -11.39 -2.58
CA HIS A 36 -21.27 -10.67 -3.10
C HIS A 36 -21.60 -9.20 -3.35
N GLU A 37 -20.74 -8.32 -2.83
CA GLU A 37 -20.83 -6.89 -3.05
C GLU A 37 -19.81 -6.40 -4.07
N LEU A 38 -20.25 -5.47 -4.94
CA LEU A 38 -19.36 -4.82 -5.90
C LEU A 38 -18.44 -3.85 -5.19
N GLY A 39 -17.18 -4.19 -5.06
CA GLY A 39 -16.15 -3.39 -4.41
C GLY A 39 -15.01 -2.97 -5.32
N TYR A 40 -14.06 -2.22 -4.79
CA TYR A 40 -12.87 -1.80 -5.53
C TYR A 40 -11.79 -2.88 -5.52
N GLY A 41 -11.08 -3.00 -6.64
CA GLY A 41 -9.95 -3.94 -6.77
C GLY A 41 -8.75 -3.50 -5.94
N THR A 42 -8.19 -4.42 -5.17
CA THR A 42 -7.09 -4.18 -4.23
C THR A 42 -5.81 -3.68 -4.90
N TYR A 43 -5.54 -4.14 -6.12
CA TYR A 43 -4.28 -3.86 -6.83
C TYR A 43 -4.33 -2.64 -7.76
N VAL A 44 -5.48 -1.98 -7.86
CA VAL A 44 -5.67 -0.83 -8.75
C VAL A 44 -5.37 0.45 -7.99
N ALA A 45 -4.23 1.08 -8.30
CA ALA A 45 -3.91 2.42 -7.80
C ALA A 45 -4.90 3.44 -8.38
N PRO A 46 -5.63 4.20 -7.53
CA PRO A 46 -6.57 5.20 -8.03
C PRO A 46 -5.89 6.28 -8.86
N ASP A 47 -4.76 6.75 -8.40
CA ASP A 47 -4.03 7.83 -9.01
C ASP A 47 -2.53 7.50 -9.09
N ARG A 48 -1.92 7.82 -10.24
CA ARG A 48 -0.49 7.67 -10.49
C ARG A 48 0.03 8.84 -11.29
N ILE A 49 1.20 9.34 -10.90
CA ILE A 49 1.93 10.41 -11.57
C ILE A 49 3.29 9.86 -11.99
N LEU A 50 3.66 10.08 -13.25
CA LEU A 50 5.00 9.84 -13.75
C LEU A 50 5.54 11.13 -14.36
N ALA A 51 6.78 11.47 -14.02
CA ALA A 51 7.47 12.60 -14.64
C ALA A 51 8.92 12.22 -14.90
N THR A 52 9.41 12.56 -16.08
CA THR A 52 10.80 12.33 -16.45
C THR A 52 11.41 13.64 -16.94
N ILE A 53 12.60 13.95 -16.46
CA ILE A 53 13.44 15.01 -17.01
C ILE A 53 14.81 14.44 -17.33
N GLY A 54 15.35 14.77 -18.49
CA GLY A 54 16.67 14.32 -18.92
C GLY A 54 17.43 15.42 -19.64
N TYR A 55 18.72 15.40 -19.47
CA TYR A 55 19.64 16.28 -20.16
C TYR A 55 20.84 15.49 -20.66
N LYS A 56 21.22 15.72 -21.93
CA LYS A 56 22.42 15.15 -22.53
C LYS A 56 23.26 16.26 -23.13
N LYS A 57 24.56 16.25 -22.84
CA LYS A 57 25.53 17.17 -23.43
C LYS A 57 26.69 16.40 -24.01
N GLU A 58 26.98 16.66 -25.28
CA GLU A 58 28.20 16.20 -25.97
C GLU A 58 29.28 17.29 -25.89
N TYR A 59 30.52 16.89 -25.66
CA TYR A 59 31.65 17.82 -25.55
C TYR A 59 32.98 17.14 -25.92
N GLY A 60 33.97 17.95 -26.28
CA GLY A 60 35.29 17.46 -26.59
C GLY A 60 35.37 16.46 -27.74
N LYS A 61 34.35 16.36 -28.62
CA LYS A 61 34.21 15.41 -29.73
C LYS A 61 34.18 13.91 -29.32
N HIS A 62 34.65 13.60 -28.11
CA HIS A 62 34.81 12.23 -27.64
C HIS A 62 33.96 11.88 -26.40
N PHE A 63 33.20 12.80 -25.87
CA PHE A 63 32.47 12.63 -24.62
C PHE A 63 31.01 13.04 -24.72
N ALA A 64 30.13 12.35 -24.00
CA ALA A 64 28.81 12.85 -23.71
C ALA A 64 28.40 12.44 -22.28
N THR A 65 27.83 13.39 -21.57
CA THR A 65 27.21 13.12 -20.24
C THR A 65 25.70 13.21 -20.36
N SER A 66 25.00 12.21 -19.86
CA SER A 66 23.56 12.18 -19.78
C SER A 66 23.13 12.04 -18.32
N VAL A 67 22.21 12.90 -17.90
CA VAL A 67 21.59 12.84 -16.57
C VAL A 67 20.10 12.76 -16.74
N SER A 68 19.44 11.91 -15.98
CA SER A 68 17.98 11.86 -15.94
C SER A 68 17.45 11.60 -14.54
N LEU A 69 16.28 12.15 -14.27
CA LEU A 69 15.47 11.91 -13.09
C LEU A 69 14.11 11.35 -13.54
N LEU A 70 13.68 10.29 -12.90
CA LEU A 70 12.35 9.73 -13.02
C LEU A 70 11.64 9.88 -11.68
N TYR A 71 10.54 10.60 -11.65
CA TYR A 71 9.65 10.68 -10.51
C TYR A 71 8.45 9.77 -10.72
N GLU A 72 8.11 8.99 -9.71
CA GLU A 72 6.86 8.23 -9.61
C GLU A 72 6.16 8.56 -8.30
N GLY A 73 4.90 8.98 -8.40
CA GLY A 73 4.00 9.11 -7.27
C GLY A 73 2.79 8.21 -7.48
N MET A 74 2.44 7.37 -6.50
CA MET A 74 1.27 6.49 -6.57
C MET A 74 0.76 6.11 -5.18
N GLN A 75 -0.52 5.79 -5.10
CA GLN A 75 -1.12 5.28 -3.87
C GLN A 75 -0.86 3.77 -3.78
N MET A 76 0.16 3.40 -3.02
CA MET A 76 0.60 2.01 -2.89
C MET A 76 1.27 1.74 -1.56
N GLY A 77 1.08 0.55 -1.04
CA GLY A 77 1.77 -0.01 0.12
C GLY A 77 2.11 -1.48 -0.08
N TYR A 78 2.74 -2.07 0.91
CA TYR A 78 3.13 -3.47 0.87
C TYR A 78 2.66 -4.24 2.11
N SER A 79 2.40 -5.54 1.91
CA SER A 79 2.26 -6.54 2.95
C SER A 79 3.09 -7.74 2.56
N GLY A 80 4.22 -7.97 3.25
CA GLY A 80 5.21 -8.96 2.82
C GLY A 80 5.71 -8.69 1.40
N SER A 81 5.53 -9.65 0.50
CA SER A 81 5.94 -9.50 -0.90
C SER A 81 4.91 -8.83 -1.81
N TRP A 82 3.70 -8.62 -1.34
CA TRP A 82 2.56 -8.17 -2.13
C TRP A 82 2.35 -6.67 -2.00
N GLY A 83 2.36 -5.97 -3.13
CA GLY A 83 1.96 -4.57 -3.21
C GLY A 83 0.45 -4.46 -3.36
N TYR A 84 -0.16 -3.45 -2.72
CA TYR A 84 -1.58 -3.17 -2.84
C TYR A 84 -1.85 -1.67 -2.73
N SER A 85 -2.92 -1.23 -3.36
CA SER A 85 -3.32 0.18 -3.38
C SER A 85 -4.57 0.46 -2.55
N ARG A 86 -5.36 -0.58 -2.30
CA ARG A 86 -6.61 -0.51 -1.55
C ARG A 86 -6.75 -1.67 -0.58
N TYR A 87 -7.51 -1.45 0.48
CA TYR A 87 -7.81 -2.47 1.48
C TYR A 87 -9.21 -2.26 2.07
N SER A 88 -9.67 -3.29 2.79
CA SER A 88 -11.00 -3.30 3.42
C SER A 88 -10.85 -3.31 4.92
N TYR A 89 -11.66 -2.51 5.62
CA TYR A 89 -11.83 -2.68 7.06
C TYR A 89 -12.82 -3.78 7.34
N THR A 90 -12.40 -4.72 8.18
CA THR A 90 -13.15 -5.92 8.49
C THR A 90 -13.23 -6.16 10.00
N PHE A 91 -14.04 -7.13 10.38
CA PHE A 91 -14.01 -7.74 11.70
C PHE A 91 -14.09 -9.26 11.56
N SER A 92 -13.54 -9.99 12.51
CA SER A 92 -13.70 -11.44 12.57
C SER A 92 -15.00 -11.80 13.24
N SER A 93 -15.77 -12.66 12.60
CA SER A 93 -17.04 -13.17 13.12
C SER A 93 -17.24 -14.60 12.69
N ASN A 94 -17.96 -15.37 13.51
CA ASN A 94 -18.46 -16.68 13.14
C ASN A 94 -19.99 -16.68 12.94
N VAL A 95 -20.62 -15.51 12.94
CA VAL A 95 -22.08 -15.37 12.88
C VAL A 95 -22.61 -15.65 11.48
N VAL A 96 -21.93 -15.17 10.46
CA VAL A 96 -22.32 -15.32 9.04
C VAL A 96 -21.66 -16.49 8.32
N GLY A 97 -20.98 -17.36 9.05
CA GLY A 97 -20.35 -18.55 8.48
C GLY A 97 -19.10 -18.30 7.64
N ASP A 98 -18.53 -17.11 7.70
CA ASP A 98 -17.27 -16.78 7.05
C ASP A 98 -16.07 -17.40 7.79
N ALA A 99 -14.99 -17.65 7.07
CA ALA A 99 -13.82 -18.34 7.62
C ALA A 99 -12.75 -17.36 8.08
N GLY A 100 -13.12 -16.33 8.81
CA GLY A 100 -12.10 -15.42 9.30
C GLY A 100 -12.53 -13.96 9.30
N ALA A 101 -11.63 -13.03 8.96
CA ALA A 101 -11.86 -11.59 9.02
C ALA A 101 -12.42 -11.03 7.69
N ASN A 102 -13.49 -11.62 7.17
CA ASN A 102 -14.06 -11.25 5.86
C ASN A 102 -15.34 -10.41 5.96
N SER A 103 -15.90 -10.27 7.15
CA SER A 103 -17.07 -9.43 7.35
C SER A 103 -16.67 -7.96 7.33
N LEU A 104 -17.33 -7.16 6.48
CA LEU A 104 -17.07 -5.73 6.38
C LEU A 104 -17.51 -5.02 7.67
N LEU A 105 -16.64 -4.18 8.20
CA LEU A 105 -16.85 -3.48 9.46
C LEU A 105 -17.97 -2.46 9.33
N TYR A 106 -18.95 -2.49 10.24
CA TYR A 106 -19.85 -1.37 10.44
C TYR A 106 -19.19 -0.32 11.32
N ILE A 107 -19.25 0.94 10.91
CA ILE A 107 -18.67 2.07 11.62
C ILE A 107 -19.80 2.80 12.37
N PRO A 108 -19.81 2.83 13.71
CA PRO A 108 -20.89 3.47 14.46
C PRO A 108 -21.02 4.95 14.11
N ALA A 109 -22.27 5.42 13.99
CA ALA A 109 -22.54 6.80 13.61
C ALA A 109 -22.15 7.78 14.71
N THR A 110 -22.42 7.41 15.98
CA THR A 110 -22.17 8.24 17.14
C THR A 110 -21.48 7.45 18.25
N ARG A 111 -20.99 8.15 19.25
CA ARG A 111 -20.39 7.53 20.43
C ARG A 111 -21.43 6.77 21.26
N GLU A 112 -22.64 7.29 21.37
CA GLU A 112 -23.75 6.68 22.10
C GLU A 112 -24.15 5.34 21.47
N GLU A 113 -24.14 5.26 20.12
CA GLU A 113 -24.35 3.98 19.42
C GLU A 113 -23.28 2.97 19.79
N LEU A 114 -22.00 3.38 19.76
CA LEU A 114 -20.89 2.50 20.17
C LEU A 114 -20.99 2.06 21.63
N ASP A 115 -21.44 2.94 22.50
CA ASP A 115 -21.58 2.63 23.93
C ASP A 115 -22.69 1.60 24.20
N SER A 116 -23.65 1.45 23.28
CA SER A 116 -24.67 0.39 23.32
C SER A 116 -24.13 -0.99 22.94
N TRP A 117 -22.95 -1.07 22.29
CA TRP A 117 -22.37 -2.35 21.89
C TRP A 117 -21.76 -3.08 23.09
N LYS A 118 -22.02 -4.37 23.15
CA LYS A 118 -21.46 -5.23 24.20
C LYS A 118 -20.02 -5.62 23.86
N PHE A 119 -19.08 -5.10 24.63
CA PHE A 119 -17.68 -5.52 24.57
C PHE A 119 -17.36 -6.47 25.71
N SER A 120 -16.42 -7.39 25.45
CA SER A 120 -15.87 -8.26 26.49
C SER A 120 -15.16 -7.43 27.56
N ASP A 121 -15.40 -7.76 28.83
CA ASP A 121 -14.84 -6.99 29.95
C ASP A 121 -13.77 -7.82 30.67
N ALA A 122 -12.54 -7.74 30.15
CA ALA A 122 -11.39 -8.41 30.74
C ALA A 122 -10.57 -7.41 31.59
N ALA A 123 -10.02 -7.86 32.71
CA ALA A 123 -9.20 -7.01 33.59
C ALA A 123 -7.97 -6.40 32.87
N SER A 124 -7.42 -7.12 31.87
CA SER A 124 -6.29 -6.66 31.06
C SER A 124 -6.68 -5.71 29.91
N TYR A 125 -7.97 -5.60 29.60
CA TYR A 125 -8.50 -4.71 28.57
C TYR A 125 -10.00 -4.48 28.80
N PRO A 126 -10.37 -3.53 29.69
CA PRO A 126 -11.75 -3.28 30.07
C PRO A 126 -12.63 -2.85 28.90
N ALA A 127 -13.91 -3.22 28.92
CA ALA A 127 -14.87 -2.88 27.86
C ALA A 127 -14.97 -1.38 27.56
N LYS A 128 -14.86 -0.54 28.56
CA LYS A 128 -14.84 0.94 28.40
C LYS A 128 -13.61 1.37 27.62
N GLU A 129 -12.42 0.88 27.98
CA GLU A 129 -11.17 1.20 27.33
C GLU A 129 -11.19 0.75 25.84
N GLN A 130 -11.70 -0.44 25.55
CA GLN A 130 -11.86 -0.94 24.20
C GLN A 130 -12.75 -0.03 23.32
N ARG A 131 -13.87 0.45 23.87
CA ARG A 131 -14.75 1.42 23.18
C ARG A 131 -14.06 2.77 22.97
N ASP A 132 -13.33 3.26 23.96
CA ASP A 132 -12.58 4.50 23.84
C ASP A 132 -11.49 4.39 22.76
N ASP A 133 -10.72 3.33 22.75
CA ASP A 133 -9.66 3.06 21.77
C ASP A 133 -10.24 2.88 20.36
N PHE A 134 -11.33 2.14 20.21
CA PHE A 134 -11.99 1.96 18.92
C PHE A 134 -12.56 3.28 18.38
N TRP A 135 -13.19 4.10 19.23
CA TRP A 135 -13.67 5.41 18.82
C TRP A 135 -12.54 6.37 18.42
N ASN A 136 -11.45 6.36 19.18
CA ASN A 136 -10.25 7.13 18.86
C ASN A 136 -9.65 6.68 17.53
N TYR A 137 -9.58 5.36 17.28
CA TYR A 137 -9.11 4.82 16.02
C TYR A 137 -9.99 5.24 14.84
N ILE A 138 -11.32 5.21 14.97
CA ILE A 138 -12.24 5.70 13.93
C ILE A 138 -11.96 7.18 13.60
N ASN A 139 -11.76 7.98 14.61
CA ASN A 139 -11.60 9.44 14.42
C ASN A 139 -10.24 9.84 13.84
N GLN A 140 -9.18 9.07 14.09
CA GLN A 140 -7.86 9.34 13.51
C GLN A 140 -7.76 8.83 12.05
N ASP A 141 -8.53 7.82 11.66
CA ASP A 141 -8.46 7.27 10.31
C ASP A 141 -9.31 8.05 9.32
N LYS A 142 -8.69 8.46 8.20
CA LYS A 142 -9.35 9.30 7.19
C LYS A 142 -10.56 8.63 6.55
N TYR A 143 -10.51 7.32 6.31
CA TYR A 143 -11.61 6.59 5.68
C TYR A 143 -12.74 6.37 6.69
N LEU A 144 -12.43 5.85 7.88
CA LEU A 144 -13.44 5.49 8.87
C LEU A 144 -14.22 6.69 9.38
N LYS A 145 -13.56 7.81 9.70
CA LYS A 145 -14.26 9.01 10.19
C LYS A 145 -15.26 9.59 9.20
N ASN A 146 -15.04 9.40 7.89
CA ASN A 146 -15.94 9.84 6.83
C ASN A 146 -16.99 8.79 6.46
N ARG A 147 -16.97 7.63 7.13
CA ARG A 147 -17.86 6.50 6.84
C ARG A 147 -18.80 6.16 8.01
N LYS A 148 -18.87 7.00 9.04
CA LYS A 148 -19.73 6.80 10.20
C LYS A 148 -21.18 6.54 9.81
N GLY A 149 -21.84 5.59 10.50
CA GLY A 149 -23.21 5.13 10.23
C GLY A 149 -23.34 4.22 9.01
N LYS A 150 -22.23 3.66 8.49
CA LYS A 150 -22.23 2.80 7.29
C LYS A 150 -21.26 1.64 7.45
N TYR A 151 -21.48 0.59 6.69
CA TYR A 151 -20.49 -0.46 6.53
C TYR A 151 -19.28 0.01 5.72
N ALA A 152 -18.11 -0.51 6.03
CA ALA A 152 -16.95 -0.39 5.16
C ALA A 152 -17.24 -1.00 3.78
N GLU A 153 -16.55 -0.51 2.76
CA GLU A 153 -16.64 -1.06 1.40
C GLU A 153 -15.45 -1.97 1.15
N ARG A 154 -15.66 -3.00 0.36
CA ARG A 154 -14.55 -3.82 -0.14
C ARG A 154 -13.60 -2.95 -0.97
N GLY A 155 -12.32 -2.90 -0.57
CA GLY A 155 -11.31 -2.03 -1.19
C GLY A 155 -11.61 -0.53 -1.05
N GLY A 156 -12.46 -0.13 -0.08
CA GLY A 156 -12.87 1.27 0.07
C GLY A 156 -11.77 2.18 0.60
N ALA A 157 -10.92 1.67 1.47
CA ALA A 157 -9.78 2.41 1.99
C ALA A 157 -8.61 2.39 1.00
N VAL A 158 -7.92 3.53 0.87
CA VAL A 158 -6.84 3.74 -0.09
C VAL A 158 -5.54 3.96 0.66
N MET A 159 -4.46 3.34 0.16
CA MET A 159 -3.11 3.54 0.69
C MET A 159 -2.67 4.99 0.51
N PRO A 160 -1.84 5.52 1.41
CA PRO A 160 -1.24 6.84 1.23
C PRO A 160 -0.35 6.88 -0.02
N TRP A 161 -0.09 8.11 -0.48
CA TRP A 161 0.84 8.33 -1.56
C TRP A 161 2.24 7.86 -1.17
N HIS A 162 2.86 7.10 -2.08
CA HIS A 162 4.29 6.83 -2.08
C HIS A 162 4.94 7.67 -3.17
N HIS A 163 6.08 8.28 -2.86
CA HIS A 163 6.84 9.12 -3.78
C HIS A 163 8.25 8.56 -3.92
N GLN A 164 8.68 8.33 -5.14
CA GLN A 164 10.00 7.83 -5.47
C GLN A 164 10.63 8.70 -6.54
N VAL A 165 11.92 8.94 -6.43
CA VAL A 165 12.73 9.59 -7.47
C VAL A 165 13.91 8.67 -7.76
N ASP A 166 14.06 8.29 -9.02
CA ASP A 166 15.20 7.54 -9.49
C ASP A 166 16.12 8.47 -10.28
N PHE A 167 17.42 8.32 -10.08
CA PHE A 167 18.47 9.09 -10.74
C PHE A 167 19.31 8.19 -11.61
N LYS A 168 19.64 8.69 -12.81
CA LYS A 168 20.54 7.99 -13.73
C LYS A 168 21.57 8.96 -14.29
N LEU A 169 22.84 8.57 -14.21
CA LEU A 169 23.97 9.25 -14.85
C LEU A 169 24.67 8.27 -15.79
N ASN A 170 24.88 8.68 -17.05
CA ASN A 170 25.74 7.95 -17.98
C ASN A 170 26.84 8.89 -18.51
N GLN A 171 28.05 8.38 -18.55
CA GLN A 171 29.18 8.99 -19.21
C GLN A 171 29.58 8.15 -20.42
N ASP A 172 29.48 8.72 -21.59
CA ASP A 172 29.85 8.14 -22.87
C ASP A 172 31.26 8.57 -23.27
N PHE A 173 32.06 7.60 -23.72
CA PHE A 173 33.39 7.80 -24.29
C PHE A 173 33.36 7.25 -25.70
N TYR A 174 33.55 8.12 -26.68
CA TYR A 174 33.60 7.75 -28.09
C TYR A 174 35.05 7.49 -28.54
N LEU A 175 35.26 6.28 -29.04
CA LEU A 175 36.55 5.80 -29.50
C LEU A 175 36.47 5.47 -30.99
N ASN A 176 37.43 5.95 -31.78
CA ASN A 176 37.56 5.56 -33.19
C ASN A 176 38.55 4.41 -33.31
N VAL A 177 38.06 3.22 -33.68
CA VAL A 177 38.86 2.01 -33.83
C VAL A 177 38.62 1.49 -35.24
N GLY A 178 39.68 1.38 -36.07
CA GLY A 178 39.56 0.88 -37.46
C GLY A 178 38.64 1.70 -38.37
N GLY A 179 38.54 3.05 -38.12
CA GLY A 179 37.65 3.92 -38.89
C GLY A 179 36.18 3.90 -38.46
N LYS A 180 35.83 3.11 -37.43
CA LYS A 180 34.48 2.99 -36.88
C LYS A 180 34.40 3.66 -35.50
N ARG A 181 33.28 4.35 -35.25
CA ARG A 181 33.05 5.01 -33.96
C ARG A 181 32.46 4.01 -32.97
N ASN A 182 33.25 3.62 -32.00
CA ASN A 182 32.83 2.77 -30.90
C ASN A 182 32.45 3.61 -29.65
N LEU A 183 31.63 3.05 -28.76
CA LEU A 183 31.19 3.72 -27.54
C LEU A 183 31.47 2.85 -26.34
N LEU A 184 32.21 3.40 -25.38
CA LEU A 184 32.26 2.90 -24.01
C LEU A 184 31.40 3.79 -23.14
N GLN A 185 30.38 3.20 -22.51
CA GLN A 185 29.49 3.92 -21.59
C GLN A 185 29.69 3.41 -20.17
N VAL A 186 29.85 4.32 -19.22
CA VAL A 186 29.86 4.05 -17.79
C VAL A 186 28.62 4.69 -17.18
N GLY A 187 27.87 3.93 -16.41
CA GLY A 187 26.60 4.39 -15.84
C GLY A 187 26.51 4.18 -14.34
N VAL A 188 25.78 5.08 -13.71
CA VAL A 188 25.33 4.98 -12.31
C VAL A 188 23.83 5.16 -12.29
N ASP A 189 23.11 4.16 -11.78
CA ASP A 189 21.67 4.18 -11.56
C ASP A 189 21.40 4.16 -10.05
N ILE A 190 20.67 5.14 -9.55
CA ILE A 190 20.25 5.21 -8.13
C ILE A 190 18.74 5.13 -8.09
N LYS A 191 18.24 4.03 -7.58
CA LYS A 191 16.81 3.87 -7.31
C LYS A 191 16.49 4.44 -5.93
N ASN A 192 15.36 5.14 -5.82
CA ASN A 192 14.89 5.77 -4.58
C ASN A 192 15.93 6.75 -3.98
N LEU A 193 16.38 7.69 -4.79
CA LEU A 193 17.33 8.74 -4.38
C LEU A 193 16.93 9.48 -3.09
N PRO A 194 15.64 9.80 -2.81
CA PRO A 194 15.26 10.41 -1.54
C PRO A 194 15.68 9.60 -0.32
N ASN A 195 15.58 8.26 -0.39
CA ASN A 195 15.98 7.39 0.70
C ASN A 195 17.51 7.35 0.92
N LEU A 196 18.30 7.53 -0.12
CA LEU A 196 19.76 7.69 -0.01
C LEU A 196 20.11 8.99 0.74
N LEU A 197 19.35 10.06 0.54
CA LEU A 197 19.58 11.36 1.18
C LEU A 197 19.07 11.39 2.62
N ASN A 198 17.95 10.71 2.88
CA ASN A 198 17.36 10.60 4.22
C ASN A 198 16.63 9.26 4.32
N ASN A 199 17.02 8.43 5.28
CA ASN A 199 16.50 7.07 5.48
C ASN A 199 14.99 7.00 5.84
N SER A 200 14.36 8.12 6.20
CA SER A 200 12.92 8.21 6.46
C SER A 200 12.10 8.61 5.22
N TRP A 201 12.75 8.95 4.12
CA TRP A 201 12.08 9.35 2.87
C TRP A 201 11.93 8.16 1.92
N GLY A 202 10.94 8.23 1.03
CA GLY A 202 10.72 7.21 0.01
C GLY A 202 10.36 5.83 0.57
N LEU A 203 9.83 5.76 1.80
CA LEU A 203 9.40 4.51 2.40
C LEU A 203 7.96 4.18 2.00
N TYR A 204 7.71 2.94 1.64
CA TYR A 204 6.35 2.43 1.53
C TYR A 204 5.70 2.33 2.89
N LYS A 205 4.38 2.41 2.92
CA LYS A 205 3.57 2.17 4.12
C LYS A 205 2.94 0.77 4.08
N GLN A 206 2.66 0.27 5.27
CA GLN A 206 1.92 -0.96 5.50
C GLN A 206 0.77 -0.66 6.47
N VAL A 207 -0.41 -1.21 6.20
CA VAL A 207 -1.51 -1.21 7.18
C VAL A 207 -1.10 -2.08 8.37
N ILE A 208 -1.25 -1.55 9.58
CA ILE A 208 -0.90 -2.28 10.81
C ILE A 208 -1.89 -3.42 11.02
N ASN A 209 -3.18 -3.10 11.05
CA ASN A 209 -4.26 -4.06 11.14
C ASN A 209 -5.54 -3.47 10.53
N SER A 210 -6.15 -4.16 9.59
CA SER A 210 -7.44 -3.76 9.01
C SER A 210 -8.63 -4.54 9.57
N SER A 211 -8.38 -5.62 10.31
CA SER A 211 -9.39 -6.34 11.08
C SER A 211 -9.44 -5.78 12.50
N LEU A 212 -10.32 -4.81 12.75
CA LEU A 212 -10.28 -4.02 13.98
C LEU A 212 -10.96 -4.69 15.16
N LEU A 213 -11.99 -5.48 14.91
CA LEU A 213 -12.79 -6.12 15.96
C LEU A 213 -12.86 -7.63 15.73
N GLN A 214 -13.05 -8.34 16.81
CA GLN A 214 -13.52 -9.72 16.83
C GLN A 214 -14.92 -9.74 17.48
N TYR A 215 -15.85 -10.50 16.89
CA TYR A 215 -17.15 -10.77 17.49
C TYR A 215 -17.29 -12.24 17.78
N LYS A 216 -17.48 -12.59 19.06
CA LYS A 216 -17.61 -13.97 19.52
C LYS A 216 -18.53 -14.02 20.73
N ASN A 217 -19.43 -15.01 20.74
CA ASN A 217 -20.34 -15.26 21.87
C ASN A 217 -21.20 -14.03 22.28
N GLY A 218 -21.58 -13.20 21.31
CA GLY A 218 -22.41 -12.03 21.58
C GLY A 218 -21.64 -10.78 22.04
N GLU A 219 -20.31 -10.81 22.03
CA GLU A 219 -19.45 -9.70 22.50
C GLU A 219 -18.39 -9.32 21.48
N PHE A 220 -18.09 -8.04 21.42
CA PHE A 220 -16.96 -7.51 20.66
C PHE A 220 -15.68 -7.50 21.50
N THR A 221 -14.57 -7.66 20.84
CA THR A 221 -13.23 -7.41 21.38
C THR A 221 -12.44 -6.61 20.38
N MET A 222 -11.80 -5.53 20.80
CA MET A 222 -10.92 -4.76 19.93
C MET A 222 -9.59 -5.49 19.77
N ASN A 223 -9.17 -5.66 18.51
CA ASN A 223 -7.90 -6.29 18.20
C ASN A 223 -6.73 -5.36 18.56
N LYS A 224 -5.68 -5.95 19.07
CA LYS A 224 -4.38 -5.31 19.35
C LYS A 224 -3.34 -5.75 18.30
N ASN A 225 -2.27 -4.99 18.16
CA ASN A 225 -1.13 -5.38 17.36
C ASN A 225 0.06 -5.71 18.27
N ALA A 226 0.49 -6.98 18.28
CA ALA A 226 1.57 -7.45 19.15
C ALA A 226 1.35 -7.11 20.65
N GLY A 227 0.10 -7.09 21.11
CA GLY A 227 -0.27 -6.77 22.49
C GLY A 227 -0.52 -5.28 22.76
N GLU A 228 -0.22 -4.40 21.82
CA GLU A 228 -0.39 -2.95 21.96
C GLU A 228 -1.66 -2.45 21.27
N THR A 229 -2.25 -1.39 21.84
CA THR A 229 -3.43 -0.72 21.30
C THR A 229 -3.13 -0.09 19.93
N LEU A 230 -4.07 -0.21 19.00
CA LEU A 230 -3.98 0.40 17.67
C LEU A 230 -4.24 1.91 17.76
N THR A 231 -3.21 2.73 17.62
CA THR A 231 -3.28 4.19 17.65
C THR A 231 -3.10 4.83 16.27
N SER A 232 -2.61 4.08 15.29
CA SER A 232 -2.39 4.56 13.92
C SER A 232 -2.74 3.48 12.90
N THR A 233 -3.09 3.92 11.70
CA THR A 233 -3.46 3.01 10.60
C THR A 233 -2.24 2.39 9.94
N TYR A 234 -1.14 3.16 9.81
CA TYR A 234 0.01 2.78 9.01
C TYR A 234 1.30 2.79 9.83
N ARG A 235 2.21 1.91 9.41
CA ARG A 235 3.63 1.94 9.79
C ARG A 235 4.50 1.94 8.54
N ASP A 236 5.76 2.30 8.70
CA ASP A 236 6.75 2.18 7.63
C ASP A 236 7.01 0.72 7.30
N PHE A 237 7.03 0.42 6.00
CA PHE A 237 7.38 -0.90 5.51
C PHE A 237 8.89 -1.00 5.34
N GLN A 238 9.55 -1.58 6.34
CA GLN A 238 11.00 -1.76 6.35
C GLN A 238 11.39 -3.01 5.54
N SER A 239 11.79 -2.80 4.31
CA SER A 239 12.26 -3.87 3.43
C SER A 239 13.15 -3.31 2.32
N PHE A 240 13.85 -4.20 1.60
CA PHE A 240 14.65 -3.81 0.43
C PHE A 240 13.85 -3.06 -0.66
N LYS A 241 12.53 -3.16 -0.68
CA LYS A 241 11.67 -2.41 -1.60
C LYS A 241 11.55 -0.93 -1.23
N SER A 242 11.70 -0.61 0.05
CA SER A 242 11.66 0.76 0.58
C SER A 242 13.03 1.43 0.60
N THR A 243 14.12 0.68 0.47
CA THR A 243 15.47 1.21 0.54
C THR A 243 15.99 1.60 -0.84
N TYR A 244 16.96 2.51 -0.86
CA TYR A 244 17.67 2.84 -2.09
C TYR A 244 18.55 1.67 -2.58
N SER A 245 18.84 1.67 -3.86
CA SER A 245 19.86 0.82 -4.44
C SER A 245 20.71 1.59 -5.44
N VAL A 246 21.99 1.27 -5.51
CA VAL A 246 22.92 1.88 -6.45
C VAL A 246 23.48 0.77 -7.34
N GLN A 247 23.39 0.98 -8.64
CA GLN A 247 23.93 0.09 -9.65
C GLN A 247 24.97 0.80 -10.50
N PHE A 248 26.13 0.20 -10.66
CA PHE A 248 27.15 0.62 -11.61
C PHE A 248 27.07 -0.25 -12.86
N SER A 249 27.19 0.36 -14.03
CA SER A 249 27.17 -0.34 -15.32
C SER A 249 28.31 0.11 -16.22
N VAL A 250 28.86 -0.85 -16.98
CA VAL A 250 29.80 -0.59 -18.05
C VAL A 250 29.28 -1.28 -19.30
N ARG A 251 29.16 -0.54 -20.39
CA ARG A 251 28.69 -1.06 -21.68
C ARG A 251 29.65 -0.64 -22.78
N TYR A 252 30.08 -1.59 -23.58
CA TYR A 252 30.81 -1.33 -24.81
C TYR A 252 29.90 -1.63 -26.01
N ILE A 253 29.79 -0.65 -26.91
CA ILE A 253 29.02 -0.76 -28.16
C ILE A 253 30.00 -0.55 -29.29
N PHE A 254 30.14 -1.59 -30.12
CA PHE A 254 31.00 -1.56 -31.31
C PHE A 254 30.14 -1.56 -32.60
N ASN A 255 30.63 -0.84 -33.62
CA ASN A 255 29.98 -0.75 -34.94
C ASN A 255 30.79 -1.46 -35.98
#